data_23645d93ea436be8074f47f21563f324
#
_entry.id   23645d93ea436be8074f47f21563f324
#
_cell.length_a   1.000
_cell.length_b   1.000
_cell.length_c   1.000
_cell.angle_alpha   90.00
_cell.angle_beta   90.00
_cell.angle_gamma   90.00
#
_symmetry.space_group_name_H-M   'P 1'
#
loop_
_entity.id
_entity.type
_entity.pdbx_description
1 polymer ?
#
loop_
_entity_poly.entity_id
_entity_poly.type
_entity_poly.pdbx_seq_one_letter_code
_entity_poly.pdbx_strand_id
1 'polypeptide(L)'
;MHKICVEFVFFPGQFIFLKEDSCQLSRIYDRIYAIFCFAALQRDTQEGMKMIELLQHGAYLVHGSEIVEDTPEAAKKLQAMLGAAAPSKEEAAKGTIAYGILEAHNTSDSMNKLKIRFDKLTSHDITYVGIIQTARASGLEKFPMPYVLTNCHNSLCAVGGTINEDDHMFGLTAAQKYGGIYVPPHVAVIHQYMREMHAGCGKMILGSDSHTRYGALGTMAVGEGGGELDKQILGDTWDSPYPEVVAIYLTGKPQPWVGPHDIALA
;
A
#
# COMPACT_ATOMS: atom_id res chain seq x y z
N MET A 1 0.17 -15.67 22.10
CA MET A 1 -0.01 -14.24 21.81
C MET A 1 0.21 -14.05 20.32
N HIS A 2 -0.79 -13.61 19.59
CA HIS A 2 -0.59 -13.24 18.20
C HIS A 2 0.00 -11.84 18.19
N LYS A 3 1.17 -11.69 17.61
CA LYS A 3 1.84 -10.40 17.37
C LYS A 3 1.74 -10.15 15.87
N ILE A 4 1.25 -9.00 15.48
CA ILE A 4 1.10 -8.61 14.07
C ILE A 4 1.86 -7.30 13.91
N CYS A 5 2.84 -7.29 13.03
CA CYS A 5 3.48 -6.07 12.59
C CYS A 5 2.81 -5.57 11.30
N VAL A 6 2.56 -4.29 11.25
CA VAL A 6 1.97 -3.62 10.09
C VAL A 6 2.85 -2.46 9.74
N GLU A 7 3.33 -2.42 8.52
CA GLU A 7 4.10 -1.30 8.01
C GLU A 7 3.15 -0.31 7.31
N PHE A 8 3.28 0.95 7.65
CA PHE A 8 2.65 2.05 6.94
C PHE A 8 3.69 2.81 6.15
N VAL A 9 3.42 3.03 4.89
CA VAL A 9 4.28 3.81 4.01
C VAL A 9 3.65 5.17 3.78
N PHE A 10 4.42 6.22 4.05
CA PHE A 10 3.99 7.60 3.98
C PHE A 10 4.60 8.26 2.74
N PHE A 11 3.82 8.39 1.69
CA PHE A 11 4.15 9.29 0.60
C PHE A 11 3.54 10.67 0.88
N PRO A 12 4.09 11.78 0.32
CA PRO A 12 3.49 13.10 0.50
C PRO A 12 1.99 13.09 0.17
N GLY A 13 1.14 13.32 1.20
CA GLY A 13 -0.31 13.30 1.09
C GLY A 13 -0.97 11.92 1.07
N GLN A 14 -0.25 10.83 1.28
CA GLN A 14 -0.80 9.47 1.16
C GLN A 14 -0.31 8.52 2.25
N PHE A 15 -1.24 7.69 2.77
CA PHE A 15 -0.94 6.58 3.67
C PHE A 15 -1.19 5.25 2.97
N ILE A 16 -0.25 4.34 3.06
CA ILE A 16 -0.36 2.99 2.51
C ILE A 16 -0.16 1.98 3.64
N PHE A 17 -1.06 1.01 3.70
CA PHE A 17 -1.07 -0.03 4.72
C PHE A 17 -0.50 -1.34 4.16
N LEU A 18 0.47 -1.93 4.82
CA LEU A 18 1.06 -3.22 4.48
C LEU A 18 0.88 -4.21 5.64
N LYS A 19 0.31 -5.37 5.38
CA LYS A 19 0.09 -6.43 6.37
C LYS A 19 0.90 -7.69 6.03
N GLU A 20 1.55 -8.27 7.03
CA GLU A 20 2.55 -9.33 6.90
C GLU A 20 1.99 -10.78 6.81
N ASP A 21 0.71 -11.04 7.03
CA ASP A 21 0.17 -12.38 7.38
C ASP A 21 0.24 -13.49 6.31
N SER A 22 0.74 -13.30 5.09
CA SER A 22 0.58 -14.33 4.06
C SER A 22 1.69 -14.44 3.01
N CYS A 23 2.78 -13.74 3.19
CA CYS A 23 3.88 -13.82 2.25
C CYS A 23 4.82 -14.97 2.61
N GLN A 24 5.04 -15.91 1.69
CA GLN A 24 6.10 -16.94 1.81
C GLN A 24 7.52 -16.33 1.72
N LEU A 25 7.72 -15.15 2.28
CA LEU A 25 9.04 -14.54 2.47
C LEU A 25 9.73 -15.11 3.72
N SER A 26 9.51 -16.41 4.02
CA SER A 26 10.09 -17.11 5.15
C SER A 26 11.62 -17.07 5.23
N ARG A 27 12.31 -16.59 4.20
CA ARG A 27 13.75 -16.37 4.21
C ARG A 27 14.18 -14.97 4.66
N ILE A 28 13.25 -14.07 4.96
CA ILE A 28 13.54 -12.69 5.39
C ILE A 28 13.50 -12.56 6.92
N TYR A 29 12.96 -13.56 7.64
CA TYR A 29 12.74 -13.53 9.10
C TYR A 29 14.01 -13.45 9.97
N ASP A 30 15.18 -13.69 9.38
CA ASP A 30 16.45 -13.53 10.12
C ASP A 30 17.03 -12.11 10.03
N ARG A 31 16.28 -11.16 9.47
CA ARG A 31 16.75 -9.78 9.29
C ARG A 31 16.13 -8.83 10.31
N ILE A 32 16.87 -7.78 10.61
CA ILE A 32 16.44 -6.67 11.44
C ILE A 32 15.83 -5.59 10.57
N TYR A 33 14.75 -5.01 11.05
CA TYR A 33 14.05 -3.90 10.40
C TYR A 33 14.28 -2.61 11.20
N ALA A 34 14.61 -1.52 10.53
CA ALA A 34 14.63 -0.19 11.12
C ALA A 34 13.38 0.58 10.71
N ILE A 35 12.63 1.05 11.67
CA ILE A 35 11.31 1.65 11.49
C ILE A 35 11.30 3.04 12.14
N PHE A 36 10.76 4.04 11.45
CA PHE A 36 10.53 5.38 11.98
C PHE A 36 9.13 5.50 12.56
N CYS A 37 8.99 5.99 13.78
CA CYS A 37 7.70 6.16 14.43
C CYS A 37 7.35 7.65 14.53
N PHE A 38 6.16 8.04 14.07
CA PHE A 38 5.63 9.38 14.25
C PHE A 38 4.55 9.41 15.34
N ALA A 39 4.46 10.51 16.07
CA ALA A 39 3.65 10.65 17.27
C ALA A 39 2.15 10.74 16.98
N ALA A 40 1.35 9.97 17.70
CA ALA A 40 -0.08 10.15 17.83
C ALA A 40 -0.50 10.33 19.29
N LEU A 41 -1.57 11.05 19.51
CA LEU A 41 -2.10 11.59 20.76
C LEU A 41 -2.12 10.62 21.96
N GLN A 42 -1.51 11.04 23.07
CA GLN A 42 -1.72 10.45 24.39
C GLN A 42 -3.13 10.78 24.91
N ARG A 43 -3.91 9.78 25.27
CA ARG A 43 -5.00 9.89 26.23
C ARG A 43 -4.67 9.01 27.43
N ASP A 44 -4.41 9.66 28.57
CA ASP A 44 -4.32 8.97 29.85
C ASP A 44 -5.71 8.49 30.26
N THR A 45 -5.88 7.19 30.37
CA THR A 45 -6.97 6.58 31.13
C THR A 45 -6.40 5.98 32.41
N GLN A 46 -7.09 6.22 33.53
CA GLN A 46 -6.69 5.82 34.89
C GLN A 46 -6.26 4.35 34.96
N GLU A 47 -5.11 4.17 35.61
CA GLU A 47 -4.53 2.94 36.13
C GLU A 47 -4.26 1.76 35.16
N GLY A 48 -3.02 1.68 34.70
CA GLY A 48 -2.30 0.40 34.63
C GLY A 48 -2.04 -0.22 33.26
N MET A 49 -2.72 0.11 32.18
CA MET A 49 -2.37 -0.38 30.86
C MET A 49 -2.31 0.76 29.84
N LYS A 50 -1.10 1.10 29.43
CA LYS A 50 -0.87 1.94 28.24
C LYS A 50 -1.42 1.18 27.04
N MET A 51 -2.54 1.61 26.50
CA MET A 51 -3.17 0.98 25.34
C MET A 51 -2.39 1.27 24.06
N ILE A 52 -1.75 2.42 23.99
CA ILE A 52 -0.89 2.86 22.86
C ILE A 52 0.43 3.33 23.43
N GLU A 53 1.53 2.79 22.91
CA GLU A 53 2.88 3.23 23.20
C GLU A 53 3.49 3.86 21.95
N LEU A 54 3.99 5.08 22.09
CA LEU A 54 4.63 5.81 21.01
C LEU A 54 6.14 5.82 21.25
N LEU A 55 6.88 5.36 20.26
CA LEU A 55 8.33 5.47 20.23
C LEU A 55 8.70 6.74 19.48
N GLN A 56 9.34 7.69 20.18
CA GLN A 56 9.67 9.02 19.64
C GLN A 56 10.86 8.98 18.66
N HIS A 57 11.70 7.99 18.85
CA HIS A 57 12.88 7.79 18.03
C HIS A 57 12.69 6.52 17.21
N GLY A 58 12.83 6.33 16.04
CA GLY A 58 12.64 5.09 15.30
C GLY A 58 12.87 3.80 16.12
N ALA A 59 12.55 2.67 15.58
CA ALA A 59 12.68 1.39 16.29
C ALA A 59 13.21 0.30 15.36
N TYR A 60 13.83 -0.70 15.97
CA TYR A 60 14.21 -1.94 15.30
C TYR A 60 13.25 -3.05 15.72
N LEU A 61 12.73 -3.80 14.75
CA LEU A 61 11.98 -5.02 15.01
C LEU A 61 12.92 -6.21 14.85
N VAL A 62 13.19 -6.91 15.94
CA VAL A 62 14.12 -8.05 15.99
C VAL A 62 13.32 -9.34 15.97
N HIS A 63 13.65 -10.25 15.06
CA HIS A 63 12.99 -11.56 14.88
C HIS A 63 11.46 -11.47 14.78
N GLY A 64 10.91 -10.36 14.23
CA GLY A 64 9.49 -10.15 14.07
C GLY A 64 8.69 -10.02 15.37
N SER A 65 9.33 -9.96 16.52
CA SER A 65 8.65 -10.05 17.83
C SER A 65 9.15 -9.10 18.91
N GLU A 66 10.33 -8.54 18.79
CA GLU A 66 10.92 -7.70 19.82
C GLU A 66 11.27 -6.32 19.28
N ILE A 67 10.77 -5.29 19.96
CA ILE A 67 11.00 -3.90 19.57
C ILE A 67 12.15 -3.33 20.40
N VAL A 68 13.12 -2.75 19.73
CA VAL A 68 14.22 -2.01 20.34
C VAL A 68 14.16 -0.58 19.82
N GLU A 69 13.85 0.37 20.71
CA GLU A 69 13.83 1.80 20.35
C GLU A 69 15.25 2.28 19.99
N ASP A 70 15.33 3.14 18.97
CA ASP A 70 16.58 3.70 18.46
C ASP A 70 17.12 4.79 19.41
N THR A 71 17.66 4.33 20.52
CA THR A 71 18.32 5.14 21.54
C THR A 71 19.84 4.92 21.47
N PRO A 72 20.67 5.73 22.12
CA PRO A 72 22.12 5.52 22.18
C PRO A 72 22.54 4.12 22.67
N GLU A 73 21.66 3.44 23.41
CA GLU A 73 21.89 2.09 23.92
C GLU A 73 21.43 0.98 22.97
N ALA A 74 20.72 1.33 21.90
CA ALA A 74 20.14 0.36 20.96
C ALA A 74 21.18 -0.60 20.39
N ALA A 75 22.33 -0.09 19.96
CA ALA A 75 23.39 -0.91 19.38
C ALA A 75 23.87 -2.01 20.34
N LYS A 76 24.00 -1.71 21.64
CA LYS A 76 24.40 -2.69 22.66
C LYS A 76 23.31 -3.74 22.89
N LYS A 77 22.03 -3.32 22.91
CA LYS A 77 20.89 -4.24 23.05
C LYS A 77 20.79 -5.16 21.84
N LEU A 78 20.88 -4.61 20.65
CA LEU A 78 20.84 -5.36 19.39
C LEU A 78 22.00 -6.36 19.31
N GLN A 79 23.21 -5.96 19.66
CA GLN A 79 24.37 -6.86 19.69
C GLN A 79 24.17 -8.02 20.67
N ALA A 80 23.60 -7.76 21.84
CA ALA A 80 23.33 -8.80 22.84
C ALA A 80 22.26 -9.79 22.34
N MET A 81 21.24 -9.32 21.62
CA MET A 81 20.15 -10.14 21.09
C MET A 81 20.58 -10.96 19.87
N LEU A 82 21.43 -10.43 19.02
CA LEU A 82 21.82 -11.03 17.75
C LEU A 82 23.08 -11.88 17.84
N GLY A 83 23.88 -11.70 18.86
CA GLY A 83 25.20 -12.34 18.98
C GLY A 83 26.22 -11.87 17.93
N ALA A 84 25.91 -10.82 17.18
CA ALA A 84 26.75 -10.23 16.13
C ALA A 84 26.72 -8.70 16.20
N ALA A 85 27.54 -8.03 15.41
CA ALA A 85 27.49 -6.58 15.29
C ALA A 85 26.09 -6.13 14.86
N ALA A 86 25.53 -5.13 15.55
CA ALA A 86 24.25 -4.54 15.15
C ALA A 86 24.37 -3.90 13.77
N PRO A 87 23.41 -4.11 12.87
CA PRO A 87 23.39 -3.42 11.57
C PRO A 87 23.18 -1.92 11.79
N SER A 88 23.64 -1.12 10.82
CA SER A 88 23.27 0.28 10.78
C SER A 88 21.77 0.43 10.53
N LYS A 89 21.23 1.62 10.79
CA LYS A 89 19.82 1.93 10.55
C LYS A 89 19.46 1.78 9.07
N GLU A 90 20.35 2.21 8.19
CA GLU A 90 20.18 2.12 6.73
C GLU A 90 20.19 0.65 6.27
N GLU A 91 21.01 -0.19 6.87
CA GLU A 91 21.00 -1.63 6.56
C GLU A 91 19.74 -2.31 7.08
N ALA A 92 19.31 -1.98 8.29
CA ALA A 92 18.08 -2.51 8.85
C ALA A 92 16.84 -2.06 8.06
N ALA A 93 16.79 -0.82 7.58
CA ALA A 93 15.71 -0.30 6.75
C ALA A 93 15.51 -1.12 5.46
N LYS A 94 16.58 -1.65 4.87
CA LYS A 94 16.51 -2.53 3.69
C LYS A 94 15.79 -3.86 3.97
N GLY A 95 15.64 -4.23 5.23
CA GLY A 95 14.89 -5.41 5.65
C GLY A 95 13.37 -5.22 5.65
N THR A 96 12.84 -4.00 5.55
CA THR A 96 11.41 -3.73 5.58
C THR A 96 10.71 -4.24 4.31
N ILE A 97 9.42 -4.63 4.45
CA ILE A 97 8.59 -5.03 3.31
C ILE A 97 8.46 -3.87 2.33
N ALA A 98 8.26 -2.66 2.85
CA ALA A 98 8.16 -1.44 2.06
C ALA A 98 9.40 -1.21 1.19
N TYR A 99 10.59 -1.35 1.77
CA TYR A 99 11.82 -1.21 1.00
C TYR A 99 11.91 -2.23 -0.13
N GLY A 100 11.67 -3.50 0.18
CA GLY A 100 11.74 -4.58 -0.82
C GLY A 100 10.76 -4.41 -1.97
N ILE A 101 9.53 -3.93 -1.69
CA ILE A 101 8.54 -3.65 -2.73
C ILE A 101 9.00 -2.46 -3.61
N LEU A 102 9.41 -1.37 -2.98
CA LEU A 102 9.85 -0.17 -3.69
C LEU A 102 11.09 -0.43 -4.54
N GLU A 103 12.08 -1.16 -4.00
CA GLU A 103 13.29 -1.54 -4.73
C GLU A 103 12.96 -2.39 -5.96
N ALA A 104 12.05 -3.35 -5.83
CA ALA A 104 11.66 -4.24 -6.94
C ALA A 104 10.94 -3.51 -8.09
N HIS A 105 10.30 -2.38 -7.81
CA HIS A 105 9.54 -1.60 -8.81
C HIS A 105 10.24 -0.31 -9.24
N ASN A 106 11.36 0.03 -8.61
CA ASN A 106 12.13 1.22 -8.93
C ASN A 106 13.01 0.98 -10.17
N THR A 107 12.84 1.81 -11.18
CA THR A 107 13.64 1.78 -12.39
C THR A 107 14.82 2.76 -12.38
N SER A 108 14.96 3.55 -11.30
CA SER A 108 16.11 4.45 -11.13
C SER A 108 17.26 3.77 -10.40
N ASP A 109 18.47 4.32 -10.57
CA ASP A 109 19.67 3.85 -9.86
C ASP A 109 19.75 4.34 -8.41
N SER A 110 18.73 5.05 -7.93
CA SER A 110 18.71 5.67 -6.60
C SER A 110 17.39 5.40 -5.86
N MET A 111 17.50 4.92 -4.62
CA MET A 111 16.32 4.78 -3.74
C MET A 111 15.84 6.14 -3.19
N ASN A 112 16.63 7.20 -3.25
CA ASN A 112 16.20 8.52 -2.80
C ASN A 112 15.28 9.24 -3.79
N LYS A 113 15.30 8.83 -5.06
CA LYS A 113 14.47 9.35 -6.15
C LYS A 113 13.91 8.18 -6.92
N LEU A 114 12.76 7.74 -6.49
CA LEU A 114 12.10 6.58 -7.06
C LEU A 114 11.47 6.91 -8.41
N LYS A 115 11.59 5.98 -9.35
CA LYS A 115 10.90 5.95 -10.63
C LYS A 115 10.15 4.63 -10.74
N ILE A 116 8.92 4.62 -10.23
CA ILE A 116 8.16 3.40 -10.02
C ILE A 116 7.36 3.03 -11.26
N ARG A 117 7.41 1.73 -11.60
CA ARG A 117 6.49 1.06 -12.51
C ARG A 117 5.61 0.12 -11.73
N PHE A 118 4.30 0.29 -11.87
CA PHE A 118 3.32 -0.54 -11.17
C PHE A 118 3.06 -1.85 -11.93
N ASP A 119 2.64 -2.88 -11.19
CA ASP A 119 2.22 -4.16 -11.78
C ASP A 119 0.84 -4.08 -12.43
N LYS A 120 -0.05 -3.25 -11.88
CA LYS A 120 -1.46 -3.16 -12.27
C LYS A 120 -2.01 -1.78 -12.06
N LEU A 121 -2.98 -1.43 -12.89
CA LEU A 121 -3.78 -0.21 -12.76
C LEU A 121 -5.23 -0.56 -12.43
N THR A 122 -5.91 0.35 -11.75
CA THR A 122 -7.34 0.23 -11.50
C THR A 122 -8.02 1.59 -11.50
N SER A 123 -9.22 1.65 -12.06
CA SER A 123 -10.05 2.86 -12.08
C SER A 123 -11.52 2.49 -11.97
N HIS A 124 -12.31 3.46 -11.56
CA HIS A 124 -13.77 3.35 -11.56
C HIS A 124 -14.39 4.20 -12.66
N ASP A 125 -15.67 4.01 -12.85
CA ASP A 125 -16.52 4.61 -13.91
C ASP A 125 -16.42 6.14 -14.01
N ILE A 126 -16.24 6.87 -12.90
CA ILE A 126 -16.07 8.32 -12.95
C ILE A 126 -14.73 8.75 -13.57
N THR A 127 -13.69 7.94 -13.44
CA THR A 127 -12.31 8.36 -13.77
C THR A 127 -11.75 7.72 -15.03
N TYR A 128 -12.06 6.45 -15.31
CA TYR A 128 -11.41 5.76 -16.44
C TYR A 128 -11.74 6.37 -17.81
N VAL A 129 -12.92 6.99 -17.96
CA VAL A 129 -13.32 7.60 -19.22
C VAL A 129 -12.33 8.70 -19.62
N GLY A 130 -12.08 9.66 -18.71
CA GLY A 130 -11.15 10.76 -18.96
C GLY A 130 -9.72 10.27 -19.15
N ILE A 131 -9.26 9.31 -18.33
CA ILE A 131 -7.92 8.72 -18.41
C ILE A 131 -7.71 8.07 -19.79
N ILE A 132 -8.63 7.18 -20.21
CA ILE A 132 -8.48 6.48 -21.49
C ILE A 132 -8.61 7.44 -22.68
N GLN A 133 -9.43 8.47 -22.57
CA GLN A 133 -9.51 9.50 -23.62
C GLN A 133 -8.20 10.27 -23.77
N THR A 134 -7.57 10.65 -22.66
CA THR A 134 -6.26 11.32 -22.64
C THR A 134 -5.16 10.41 -23.21
N ALA A 135 -5.08 9.18 -22.74
CA ALA A 135 -4.12 8.21 -23.24
C ALA A 135 -4.33 7.92 -24.74
N ARG A 136 -5.58 7.84 -25.21
CA ARG A 136 -5.92 7.66 -26.62
C ARG A 136 -5.51 8.83 -27.48
N ALA A 137 -5.71 10.07 -26.99
CA ALA A 137 -5.22 11.27 -27.67
C ALA A 137 -3.69 11.31 -27.76
N SER A 138 -3.02 10.65 -26.85
CA SER A 138 -1.55 10.53 -26.78
C SER A 138 -1.00 9.29 -27.49
N GLY A 139 -1.82 8.56 -28.25
CA GLY A 139 -1.37 7.45 -29.09
C GLY A 139 -1.50 6.06 -28.45
N LEU A 140 -2.38 5.86 -27.48
CA LEU A 140 -2.63 4.53 -26.90
C LEU A 140 -3.08 3.50 -27.94
N GLU A 141 -2.31 2.45 -28.10
CA GLU A 141 -2.64 1.30 -28.96
C GLU A 141 -3.17 0.10 -28.14
N LYS A 142 -2.56 -0.15 -26.98
CA LYS A 142 -2.89 -1.26 -26.07
C LYS A 142 -2.44 -0.90 -24.65
N PHE A 143 -3.15 -1.39 -23.65
CA PHE A 143 -2.68 -1.26 -22.26
C PHE A 143 -1.39 -2.08 -22.06
N PRO A 144 -0.31 -1.47 -21.56
CA PRO A 144 0.98 -2.16 -21.39
C PRO A 144 0.99 -3.11 -20.19
N MET A 145 0.03 -2.99 -19.29
CA MET A 145 -0.13 -3.80 -18.10
C MET A 145 -1.62 -4.04 -17.82
N PRO A 146 -1.98 -5.01 -16.95
CA PRO A 146 -3.37 -5.23 -16.56
C PRO A 146 -4.00 -3.95 -16.02
N TYR A 147 -5.07 -3.49 -16.66
CA TYR A 147 -5.85 -2.33 -16.24
C TYR A 147 -7.28 -2.77 -15.96
N VAL A 148 -7.71 -2.61 -14.70
CA VAL A 148 -9.01 -3.02 -14.20
C VAL A 148 -9.95 -1.82 -14.21
N LEU A 149 -11.03 -1.94 -14.99
CA LEU A 149 -12.07 -0.92 -15.17
C LEU A 149 -13.31 -1.38 -14.40
N THR A 150 -13.62 -0.74 -13.28
CA THR A 150 -14.75 -1.12 -12.43
C THR A 150 -15.89 -0.13 -12.54
N ASN A 151 -17.13 -0.63 -12.48
CA ASN A 151 -18.34 0.16 -12.55
C ASN A 151 -19.06 0.15 -11.21
N CYS A 152 -18.42 0.73 -10.20
CA CYS A 152 -18.88 0.61 -8.83
C CYS A 152 -19.18 1.95 -8.15
N HIS A 153 -18.68 3.04 -8.69
CA HIS A 153 -18.80 4.34 -8.03
C HIS A 153 -20.11 5.03 -8.34
N ASN A 154 -20.47 5.05 -9.62
CA ASN A 154 -21.78 5.47 -10.12
C ASN A 154 -22.59 4.28 -10.66
N SER A 155 -22.36 3.10 -10.14
CA SER A 155 -23.04 1.87 -10.54
C SER A 155 -24.51 1.86 -10.14
N LEU A 156 -25.11 3.01 -10.02
CA LEU A 156 -26.50 3.24 -9.73
C LEU A 156 -27.34 2.99 -10.98
N CYS A 157 -27.29 1.78 -11.50
CA CYS A 157 -28.11 1.36 -12.63
C CYS A 157 -29.59 1.66 -12.42
N ALA A 158 -30.01 1.76 -11.17
CA ALA A 158 -31.39 2.12 -10.82
C ALA A 158 -31.65 3.63 -10.82
N VAL A 159 -30.65 4.47 -10.81
CA VAL A 159 -30.81 5.93 -10.80
C VAL A 159 -30.76 6.53 -12.20
N GLY A 160 -30.52 5.69 -13.18
CA GLY A 160 -30.80 5.90 -14.59
C GLY A 160 -30.48 7.28 -15.16
N GLY A 161 -29.21 7.64 -15.17
CA GLY A 161 -28.78 8.65 -16.12
C GLY A 161 -28.10 7.95 -17.29
N THR A 162 -28.46 8.29 -18.51
CA THR A 162 -27.79 7.79 -19.72
C THR A 162 -26.27 7.98 -19.67
N ILE A 163 -25.79 9.00 -18.96
CA ILE A 163 -24.36 9.28 -18.77
C ILE A 163 -23.64 8.09 -18.10
N ASN A 164 -24.21 7.50 -17.06
CA ASN A 164 -23.57 6.37 -16.37
C ASN A 164 -23.55 5.11 -17.25
N GLU A 165 -24.61 4.90 -18.01
CA GLU A 165 -24.69 3.78 -18.96
C GLU A 165 -23.70 3.96 -20.11
N ASP A 166 -23.53 5.19 -20.61
CA ASP A 166 -22.55 5.53 -21.63
C ASP A 166 -21.11 5.30 -21.11
N ASP A 167 -20.82 5.67 -19.87
CA ASP A 167 -19.53 5.43 -19.23
C ASP A 167 -19.25 3.91 -19.09
N HIS A 168 -20.25 3.12 -18.72
CA HIS A 168 -20.14 1.68 -18.64
C HIS A 168 -19.91 1.04 -20.02
N MET A 169 -20.62 1.48 -21.03
CA MET A 169 -20.42 1.02 -22.42
C MET A 169 -19.04 1.44 -22.94
N PHE A 170 -18.60 2.65 -22.63
CA PHE A 170 -17.25 3.10 -22.95
C PHE A 170 -16.20 2.20 -22.30
N GLY A 171 -16.33 1.89 -20.99
CA GLY A 171 -15.41 1.02 -20.26
C GLY A 171 -15.34 -0.39 -20.87
N LEU A 172 -16.49 -0.98 -21.19
CA LEU A 172 -16.56 -2.30 -21.83
C LEU A 172 -15.85 -2.30 -23.19
N THR A 173 -16.19 -1.35 -24.04
CA THR A 173 -15.61 -1.27 -25.40
C THR A 173 -14.12 -0.90 -25.37
N ALA A 174 -13.70 -0.07 -24.43
CA ALA A 174 -12.29 0.24 -24.20
C ALA A 174 -11.50 -0.98 -23.71
N ALA A 175 -12.03 -1.75 -22.76
CA ALA A 175 -11.43 -2.98 -22.31
C ALA A 175 -11.25 -4.01 -23.45
N GLN A 176 -12.27 -4.16 -24.29
CA GLN A 176 -12.21 -5.03 -25.47
C GLN A 176 -11.16 -4.55 -26.47
N LYS A 177 -11.12 -3.25 -26.73
CA LYS A 177 -10.21 -2.66 -27.71
C LYS A 177 -8.75 -2.66 -27.26
N TYR A 178 -8.48 -2.27 -26.01
CA TYR A 178 -7.13 -2.04 -25.51
C TYR A 178 -6.59 -3.17 -24.62
N GLY A 179 -7.39 -4.22 -24.35
CA GLY A 179 -6.98 -5.39 -23.58
C GLY A 179 -7.12 -5.22 -22.06
N GLY A 180 -8.08 -4.41 -21.59
CA GLY A 180 -8.38 -4.21 -20.16
C GLY A 180 -9.24 -5.32 -19.56
N ILE A 181 -9.40 -5.28 -18.24
CA ILE A 181 -10.29 -6.13 -17.46
C ILE A 181 -11.52 -5.31 -17.07
N TYR A 182 -12.67 -5.64 -17.64
CA TYR A 182 -13.92 -4.95 -17.34
C TYR A 182 -14.67 -5.67 -16.21
N VAL A 183 -15.00 -4.94 -15.15
CA VAL A 183 -15.81 -5.42 -14.03
C VAL A 183 -17.18 -4.76 -14.11
N PRO A 184 -18.25 -5.51 -14.40
CA PRO A 184 -19.60 -4.97 -14.53
C PRO A 184 -20.11 -4.31 -13.25
N PRO A 185 -21.13 -3.44 -13.34
CA PRO A 185 -21.81 -2.92 -12.15
C PRO A 185 -22.40 -4.07 -11.31
N HIS A 186 -22.57 -3.84 -10.01
CA HIS A 186 -23.11 -4.78 -9.02
C HIS A 186 -22.27 -6.03 -8.73
N VAL A 187 -21.09 -6.17 -9.31
CA VAL A 187 -20.19 -7.30 -8.98
C VAL A 187 -19.43 -7.02 -7.71
N ALA A 188 -18.73 -5.90 -7.63
CA ALA A 188 -17.96 -5.52 -6.44
C ALA A 188 -17.58 -4.03 -6.47
N VAL A 189 -17.32 -3.48 -5.30
CA VAL A 189 -16.62 -2.19 -5.16
C VAL A 189 -15.17 -2.36 -5.61
N ILE A 190 -14.60 -1.35 -6.28
CA ILE A 190 -13.23 -1.37 -6.82
C ILE A 190 -12.21 -1.92 -5.79
N HIS A 191 -12.21 -1.39 -4.57
CA HIS A 191 -11.22 -1.77 -3.55
C HIS A 191 -11.42 -3.22 -3.08
N GLN A 192 -12.66 -3.68 -2.98
CA GLN A 192 -12.97 -5.06 -2.63
C GLN A 192 -12.47 -6.01 -3.73
N TYR A 193 -12.83 -5.71 -4.98
CA TYR A 193 -12.40 -6.51 -6.13
C TYR A 193 -10.88 -6.60 -6.24
N MET A 194 -10.19 -5.45 -6.11
CA MET A 194 -8.73 -5.44 -6.22
C MET A 194 -8.05 -6.20 -5.09
N ARG A 195 -8.56 -6.12 -3.85
CA ARG A 195 -8.02 -6.89 -2.72
C ARG A 195 -8.22 -8.39 -2.88
N GLU A 196 -9.38 -8.81 -3.38
CA GLU A 196 -9.70 -10.23 -3.50
C GLU A 196 -9.07 -10.88 -4.73
N MET A 197 -9.00 -10.15 -5.86
CA MET A 197 -8.63 -10.73 -7.14
C MET A 197 -7.21 -10.38 -7.61
N HIS A 198 -6.63 -9.29 -7.12
CA HIS A 198 -5.40 -8.74 -7.67
C HIS A 198 -4.29 -8.46 -6.67
N ALA A 199 -4.61 -8.36 -5.38
CA ALA A 199 -3.61 -8.20 -4.34
C ALA A 199 -2.72 -9.45 -4.22
N GLY A 200 -1.48 -9.25 -3.87
CA GLY A 200 -0.51 -10.32 -3.68
C GLY A 200 0.81 -9.79 -3.15
N CYS A 201 1.56 -10.67 -2.50
CA CYS A 201 2.84 -10.31 -1.89
C CYS A 201 3.79 -9.68 -2.88
N GLY A 202 4.37 -8.55 -2.50
CA GLY A 202 5.35 -7.83 -3.29
C GLY A 202 4.77 -7.09 -4.50
N LYS A 203 3.45 -6.98 -4.63
CA LYS A 203 2.80 -6.29 -5.75
C LYS A 203 2.59 -4.81 -5.47
N MET A 204 2.67 -3.99 -6.54
CA MET A 204 2.27 -2.59 -6.51
C MET A 204 1.09 -2.32 -7.44
N ILE A 205 0.07 -1.64 -6.93
CA ILE A 205 -1.15 -1.28 -7.66
C ILE A 205 -1.32 0.24 -7.61
N LEU A 206 -1.54 0.85 -8.78
CA LEU A 206 -1.92 2.26 -8.90
C LEU A 206 -3.40 2.37 -9.22
N GLY A 207 -4.13 3.17 -8.46
CA GLY A 207 -5.53 3.44 -8.68
C GLY A 207 -5.84 4.92 -8.85
N SER A 208 -6.85 5.23 -9.65
CA SER A 208 -7.34 6.59 -9.83
C SER A 208 -8.28 7.07 -8.72
N ASP A 209 -8.58 6.20 -7.77
CA ASP A 209 -9.37 6.54 -6.60
C ASP A 209 -8.47 6.81 -5.39
N SER A 210 -8.75 7.89 -4.66
CA SER A 210 -7.98 8.31 -3.48
C SER A 210 -7.99 7.29 -2.34
N HIS A 211 -8.94 6.35 -2.30
CA HIS A 211 -9.00 5.25 -1.34
C HIS A 211 -8.22 4.01 -1.76
N THR A 212 -7.44 4.07 -2.84
CA THR A 212 -6.49 3.02 -3.22
C THR A 212 -5.31 3.01 -2.24
N ARG A 213 -5.55 2.51 -1.03
CA ARG A 213 -4.64 2.53 0.12
C ARG A 213 -4.47 1.14 0.76
N TYR A 214 -4.96 0.12 0.10
CA TYR A 214 -4.98 -1.21 0.65
C TYR A 214 -3.65 -1.94 0.47
N GLY A 215 -3.07 -2.36 1.59
CA GLY A 215 -1.88 -3.21 1.63
C GLY A 215 -2.23 -4.67 1.90
N ALA A 216 -3.36 -5.16 1.38
CA ALA A 216 -3.78 -6.53 1.62
C ALA A 216 -2.75 -7.53 1.08
N LEU A 217 -2.45 -8.57 1.86
CA LEU A 217 -1.58 -9.67 1.46
C LEU A 217 -0.16 -9.24 1.04
N GLY A 218 0.39 -8.19 1.65
CA GLY A 218 1.72 -7.67 1.29
C GLY A 218 1.76 -6.88 -0.02
N THR A 219 0.63 -6.35 -0.46
CA THR A 219 0.52 -5.45 -1.62
C THR A 219 0.73 -4.00 -1.18
N MET A 220 1.41 -3.22 -1.97
CA MET A 220 1.44 -1.75 -1.85
C MET A 220 0.50 -1.14 -2.88
N ALA A 221 -0.53 -0.41 -2.42
CA ALA A 221 -1.49 0.23 -3.30
C ALA A 221 -1.47 1.75 -3.11
N VAL A 222 -1.35 2.47 -4.22
CA VAL A 222 -1.23 3.93 -4.28
C VAL A 222 -2.42 4.49 -5.03
N GLY A 223 -3.08 5.49 -4.46
CA GLY A 223 -4.16 6.21 -5.14
C GLY A 223 -3.67 7.57 -5.60
N GLU A 224 -3.79 7.85 -6.89
CA GLU A 224 -3.33 9.07 -7.53
C GLU A 224 -4.38 9.63 -8.49
N GLY A 225 -4.13 10.83 -8.99
CA GLY A 225 -4.93 11.42 -10.05
C GLY A 225 -4.76 10.71 -11.39
N GLY A 226 -5.72 10.91 -12.30
CA GLY A 226 -5.73 10.28 -13.61
C GLY A 226 -4.47 10.49 -14.43
N GLY A 227 -3.81 11.64 -14.31
CA GLY A 227 -2.56 11.92 -15.02
C GLY A 227 -1.41 10.98 -14.68
N GLU A 228 -1.35 10.47 -13.45
CA GLU A 228 -0.33 9.48 -13.08
C GLU A 228 -0.61 8.09 -13.69
N LEU A 229 -1.90 7.74 -13.84
CA LEU A 229 -2.26 6.54 -14.57
C LEU A 229 -1.94 6.68 -16.05
N ASP A 230 -2.20 7.84 -16.65
CA ASP A 230 -1.84 8.13 -18.05
C ASP A 230 -0.35 7.95 -18.30
N LYS A 231 0.52 8.44 -17.41
CA LYS A 231 1.96 8.21 -17.48
C LYS A 231 2.29 6.72 -17.54
N GLN A 232 1.73 5.92 -16.63
CA GLN A 232 1.95 4.48 -16.61
C GLN A 232 1.45 3.79 -17.89
N ILE A 233 0.25 4.17 -18.38
CA ILE A 233 -0.33 3.63 -19.61
C ILE A 233 0.54 3.98 -20.83
N LEU A 234 1.16 5.15 -20.85
CA LEU A 234 2.05 5.60 -21.92
C LEU A 234 3.53 5.16 -21.74
N GLY A 235 3.80 4.36 -20.70
CA GLY A 235 5.12 3.78 -20.49
C GLY A 235 6.09 4.65 -19.69
N ASP A 236 5.60 5.70 -19.05
CA ASP A 236 6.39 6.55 -18.15
C ASP A 236 6.31 6.04 -16.70
N THR A 237 7.01 6.69 -15.77
CA THR A 237 7.14 6.30 -14.36
C THR A 237 6.35 7.21 -13.43
N TRP A 238 6.03 6.71 -12.24
CA TRP A 238 5.59 7.52 -11.12
C TRP A 238 6.81 7.92 -10.30
N ASP A 239 7.09 9.23 -10.28
CA ASP A 239 8.29 9.77 -9.65
C ASP A 239 7.97 10.25 -8.24
N SER A 240 8.72 9.76 -7.25
CA SER A 240 8.55 10.11 -5.85
C SER A 240 9.87 10.08 -5.08
N PRO A 241 10.05 10.91 -4.03
CA PRO A 241 11.10 10.64 -3.06
C PRO A 241 10.82 9.32 -2.32
N TYR A 242 11.87 8.75 -1.72
CA TYR A 242 11.68 7.61 -0.83
C TYR A 242 10.79 8.00 0.35
N PRO A 243 9.74 7.25 0.64
CA PRO A 243 8.76 7.59 1.68
C PRO A 243 9.29 7.29 3.08
N GLU A 244 8.71 7.94 4.08
CA GLU A 244 8.85 7.51 5.46
C GLU A 244 8.05 6.24 5.69
N VAL A 245 8.62 5.30 6.44
CA VAL A 245 7.97 4.04 6.81
C VAL A 245 7.63 4.09 8.30
N VAL A 246 6.35 3.99 8.63
CA VAL A 246 5.84 3.92 10.00
C VAL A 246 5.35 2.52 10.28
N ALA A 247 5.80 1.90 11.38
CA ALA A 247 5.28 0.62 11.80
C ALA A 247 4.25 0.77 12.93
N ILE A 248 3.18 0.01 12.83
CA ILE A 248 2.23 -0.20 13.92
C ILE A 248 2.34 -1.65 14.36
N TYR A 249 2.77 -1.84 15.60
CA TYR A 249 2.96 -3.16 16.16
C TYR A 249 1.80 -3.52 17.08
N LEU A 250 0.95 -4.43 16.64
CA LEU A 250 -0.22 -4.87 17.39
C LEU A 250 0.13 -6.07 18.27
N THR A 251 -0.18 -5.99 19.55
CA THR A 251 0.04 -7.07 20.53
C THR A 251 -1.26 -7.48 21.23
N GLY A 252 -1.33 -8.73 21.68
CA GLY A 252 -2.48 -9.21 22.44
C GLY A 252 -3.59 -9.76 21.54
N LYS A 253 -4.82 -9.61 22.02
CA LYS A 253 -6.05 -10.00 21.31
C LYS A 253 -7.08 -8.90 21.47
N PRO A 254 -7.88 -8.60 20.44
CA PRO A 254 -8.98 -7.66 20.59
C PRO A 254 -10.02 -8.21 21.56
N GLN A 255 -10.65 -7.32 22.31
CA GLN A 255 -11.79 -7.67 23.15
C GLN A 255 -12.99 -8.10 22.28
N PRO A 256 -13.96 -8.85 22.81
CA PRO A 256 -15.19 -9.12 22.09
C PRO A 256 -15.82 -7.83 21.55
N TRP A 257 -16.30 -7.88 20.31
CA TRP A 257 -16.90 -6.74 19.58
C TRP A 257 -15.93 -5.67 19.08
N VAL A 258 -14.63 -5.78 19.35
CA VAL A 258 -13.61 -4.91 18.76
C VAL A 258 -13.19 -5.47 17.41
N GLY A 259 -13.47 -4.72 16.35
CA GLY A 259 -13.15 -5.07 14.97
C GLY A 259 -11.97 -4.28 14.40
N PRO A 260 -11.58 -4.56 13.15
CA PRO A 260 -10.49 -3.85 12.48
C PRO A 260 -10.72 -2.34 12.38
N HIS A 261 -11.97 -1.91 12.28
CA HIS A 261 -12.32 -0.49 12.20
C HIS A 261 -12.02 0.24 13.51
N ASP A 262 -12.30 -0.39 14.66
CA ASP A 262 -11.99 0.17 15.97
C ASP A 262 -10.47 0.31 16.16
N ILE A 263 -9.71 -0.68 15.71
CA ILE A 263 -8.24 -0.63 15.73
C ILE A 263 -7.71 0.50 14.84
N ALA A 264 -8.34 0.72 13.69
CA ALA A 264 -7.93 1.79 12.77
C ALA A 264 -8.28 3.19 13.30
N LEU A 265 -9.28 3.32 14.18
CA LEU A 265 -9.67 4.57 14.81
C LEU A 265 -8.86 4.89 16.06
N ALA A 266 -8.30 3.91 16.74
CA ALA A 266 -7.46 4.08 17.92
C ALA A 266 -6.07 4.59 17.57
#